data_31b390b61c76d93ac84305f87227668c
#
_entry.id   31b390b61c76d93ac84305f87227668c
#
_cell.length_a   1.000
_cell.length_b   1.000
_cell.length_c   1.000
_cell.angle_alpha   90.00
_cell.angle_beta   90.00
_cell.angle_gamma   90.00
#
_symmetry.space_group_name_H-M   'P 1'
#
loop_
_entity.id
_entity.type
_entity.pdbx_description
1 polymer ?
#
loop_
_entity_poly.entity_id
_entity_poly.type
_entity_poly.pdbx_seq_one_letter_code
_entity_poly.pdbx_strand_id
1 'polypeptide(L)'
;MLIPGIYGYRMDSEDGGAYWGRSGRYPSWDRYFASGKTLPRPDSRFFFLRYGGGGPYTGVVVIVIALWAILQSWRKERSVFSLRERKFVWFWSALALGCALVGFGRFAPFYQIFYALPFASTMRSPGKFFHVVQWCLVILCAYGLNGLSRCCLETPGAVGRGLSDQLRAWWGKAAEFDRNWVRGLVIALGASIVGWWLYASSQERLVAYLQEVDFDRATAAAIAAFSVRQVGWFILFLALATALLILLLSGFLNGRRAPLGALFLGLVLAVDLARADVPWVVTWDYERKYASNPVIDFLREKPYENRVAILPFPVPDQLAMFNQLYSIEWLQQIFQYYNVQSLDQIMNPRPREDEIAFKRAMALDGSTNTLHLITRNWALTNTRYLLGPAPFLDALNTQIDPVKKRFRLALAFDVVPKPGIKDPVGLDELTAVLNTNGIYALFEFTGALPRATLYGNWEVSTNDSAALKELSSPGFDPHSKVLVADTAVPAPKASVPAQGCGTVEFASYAPKDVVLKANAQVPAVLLLNDRYDDNWRVTVDGKPEKLLRCNYIMRGVYLQPGSHRVEFQFAPPVHTLYVSLAALAMAVLMLGYLAIGRGSQPKAPSSKS
;
A
#
# COMPACT_ATOMS: atom_id res chain seq x y z
N MET A 1 -17.16 -1.95 -10.05
CA MET A 1 -18.00 -2.75 -9.14
C MET A 1 -18.85 -3.81 -9.83
N LEU A 2 -19.38 -3.58 -11.04
CA LEU A 2 -20.19 -4.54 -11.83
C LEU A 2 -19.34 -5.44 -12.73
N ILE A 3 -18.19 -4.96 -13.17
CA ILE A 3 -17.32 -5.68 -14.11
C ILE A 3 -15.95 -5.81 -13.45
N PRO A 4 -15.54 -7.03 -13.07
CA PRO A 4 -14.28 -7.24 -12.36
C PRO A 4 -13.11 -7.00 -13.30
N GLY A 5 -12.14 -6.21 -12.84
CA GLY A 5 -10.87 -6.03 -13.56
C GLY A 5 -11.03 -5.67 -15.03
N ILE A 6 -11.97 -4.77 -15.38
CA ILE A 6 -12.30 -4.44 -16.78
C ILE A 6 -11.07 -4.11 -17.64
N TYR A 7 -10.02 -3.58 -17.03
CA TYR A 7 -8.73 -3.28 -17.69
C TYR A 7 -7.61 -4.21 -17.25
N GLY A 8 -7.95 -5.36 -16.67
CA GLY A 8 -7.01 -6.34 -16.20
C GLY A 8 -6.72 -6.27 -14.69
N TYR A 9 -5.94 -7.22 -14.21
CA TYR A 9 -5.47 -7.32 -12.83
C TYR A 9 -4.05 -7.88 -12.81
N ARG A 10 -3.25 -7.45 -11.83
CA ARG A 10 -1.88 -7.91 -11.68
C ARG A 10 -1.88 -9.33 -11.13
N MET A 11 -1.25 -10.22 -11.87
CA MET A 11 -1.00 -11.59 -11.49
C MET A 11 0.39 -11.96 -11.94
N ASP A 12 1.24 -12.27 -11.00
CA ASP A 12 2.51 -12.92 -11.27
C ASP A 12 2.22 -14.43 -11.30
N SER A 13 1.42 -14.89 -12.27
CA SER A 13 1.07 -16.30 -12.44
C SER A 13 1.71 -16.85 -13.71
N GLU A 14 2.05 -18.15 -13.69
CA GLU A 14 2.64 -18.86 -14.84
C GLU A 14 1.78 -18.77 -16.11
N ASP A 15 0.48 -18.62 -15.97
CA ASP A 15 -0.48 -18.44 -17.06
C ASP A 15 -0.47 -17.04 -17.68
N GLY A 16 0.49 -16.19 -17.28
CA GLY A 16 0.67 -14.84 -17.84
C GLY A 16 -0.40 -13.85 -17.45
N GLY A 17 -1.13 -14.08 -16.40
CA GLY A 17 -2.14 -13.23 -15.78
C GLY A 17 -2.79 -12.17 -16.66
N ALA A 18 -3.96 -11.77 -16.33
CA ALA A 18 -4.67 -10.75 -17.07
C ALA A 18 -4.35 -9.35 -16.54
N TYR A 19 -3.12 -9.14 -16.07
CA TYR A 19 -2.68 -7.82 -15.62
C TYR A 19 -1.46 -7.34 -16.39
N TRP A 20 -1.51 -6.12 -16.73
CA TRP A 20 -0.53 -5.49 -17.57
C TRP A 20 0.52 -4.69 -16.77
N GLY A 21 0.53 -4.83 -15.46
CA GLY A 21 1.60 -4.41 -14.56
C GLY A 21 1.76 -2.91 -14.34
N ARG A 22 1.14 -2.08 -15.17
CA ARG A 22 1.30 -0.62 -15.13
C ARG A 22 -0.03 0.09 -15.38
N SER A 23 -0.18 1.26 -14.82
CA SER A 23 -1.22 2.20 -15.21
C SER A 23 -0.87 2.81 -16.55
N GLY A 24 -1.87 3.20 -17.32
CA GLY A 24 -1.65 4.01 -18.50
C GLY A 24 -0.83 5.25 -18.14
N ARG A 25 0.16 5.58 -18.94
CA ARG A 25 1.04 6.74 -18.75
C ARG A 25 0.71 7.83 -19.75
N TYR A 26 0.92 9.05 -19.32
CA TYR A 26 1.00 10.20 -20.21
C TYR A 26 2.39 10.79 -20.11
N PRO A 27 3.32 10.44 -21.02
CA PRO A 27 4.70 10.90 -20.95
C PRO A 27 4.84 12.42 -20.88
N SER A 28 3.95 13.17 -21.55
CA SER A 28 3.92 14.62 -21.50
C SER A 28 3.55 15.17 -20.12
N TRP A 29 2.56 14.58 -19.44
CA TRP A 29 2.19 14.95 -18.10
C TRP A 29 3.21 14.52 -17.07
N ASP A 30 3.81 13.35 -17.22
CA ASP A 30 4.85 12.85 -16.32
C ASP A 30 6.09 13.75 -16.41
N ARG A 31 6.51 14.18 -17.61
CA ARG A 31 7.59 15.16 -17.80
C ARG A 31 7.24 16.54 -17.23
N TYR A 32 6.01 17.01 -17.41
CA TYR A 32 5.55 18.27 -16.84
C TYR A 32 5.65 18.27 -15.31
N PHE A 33 5.23 17.21 -14.63
CA PHE A 33 5.36 17.10 -13.18
C PHE A 33 6.80 16.91 -12.72
N ALA A 34 7.59 16.10 -13.44
CA ALA A 34 9.01 15.90 -13.13
C ALA A 34 9.84 17.19 -13.28
N SER A 35 9.46 18.07 -14.20
CA SER A 35 10.10 19.38 -14.39
C SER A 35 9.79 20.43 -13.31
N GLY A 36 9.04 20.08 -12.25
CA GLY A 36 8.56 21.07 -11.28
C GLY A 36 7.56 22.08 -11.87
N LYS A 37 6.90 21.70 -12.98
CA LYS A 37 5.93 22.52 -13.74
C LYS A 37 6.56 23.67 -14.54
N THR A 38 7.83 23.60 -14.86
CA THR A 38 8.53 24.61 -15.68
C THR A 38 8.26 24.44 -17.18
N LEU A 39 7.84 23.24 -17.62
CA LEU A 39 7.45 22.98 -18.99
C LEU A 39 6.02 23.47 -19.29
N PRO A 40 5.66 23.70 -20.57
CA PRO A 40 4.28 24.01 -20.96
C PRO A 40 3.32 22.92 -20.47
N ARG A 41 2.16 23.36 -19.95
CA ARG A 41 1.13 22.44 -19.47
C ARG A 41 0.57 21.60 -20.64
N PRO A 42 0.62 20.27 -20.58
CA PRO A 42 0.04 19.41 -21.60
C PRO A 42 -1.50 19.58 -21.72
N ASP A 43 -2.08 19.15 -22.84
CA ASP A 43 -3.53 19.20 -23.05
C ASP A 43 -4.27 18.50 -21.92
N SER A 44 -5.25 19.20 -21.31
CA SER A 44 -6.01 18.74 -20.16
C SER A 44 -6.89 17.52 -20.46
N ARG A 45 -7.27 17.29 -21.71
CA ARG A 45 -8.12 16.15 -22.12
C ARG A 45 -7.56 14.82 -21.66
N PHE A 46 -6.25 14.67 -21.67
CA PHE A 46 -5.59 13.41 -21.38
C PHE A 46 -5.21 13.20 -19.91
N PHE A 47 -5.26 14.22 -19.09
CA PHE A 47 -4.92 14.09 -17.67
C PHE A 47 -5.83 13.12 -16.91
N PHE A 48 -7.07 12.97 -17.34
CA PHE A 48 -8.09 12.16 -16.69
C PHE A 48 -8.12 10.70 -17.14
N LEU A 49 -7.36 10.36 -18.18
CA LEU A 49 -7.42 9.04 -18.82
C LEU A 49 -6.42 8.03 -18.22
N ARG A 50 -5.80 8.34 -17.09
CA ARG A 50 -5.02 7.36 -16.35
C ARG A 50 -5.94 6.34 -15.69
N TYR A 51 -5.77 5.09 -16.02
CA TYR A 51 -6.40 3.97 -15.35
C TYR A 51 -5.37 2.90 -15.01
N GLY A 52 -5.64 2.15 -13.96
CA GLY A 52 -4.90 0.96 -13.57
C GLY A 52 -5.78 -0.28 -13.72
N GLY A 53 -5.16 -1.42 -13.81
CA GLY A 53 -5.85 -2.69 -13.69
C GLY A 53 -6.43 -2.86 -12.29
N GLY A 54 -7.49 -3.66 -12.20
CA GLY A 54 -8.15 -3.94 -10.93
C GLY A 54 -9.22 -2.91 -10.55
N GLY A 55 -9.80 -3.13 -9.41
CA GLY A 55 -10.85 -2.30 -8.83
C GLY A 55 -11.77 -3.13 -7.95
N PRO A 56 -12.52 -2.50 -7.03
CA PRO A 56 -13.41 -3.23 -6.17
C PRO A 56 -14.54 -3.87 -6.99
N TYR A 57 -14.69 -5.19 -6.87
CA TYR A 57 -15.82 -5.93 -7.42
C TYR A 57 -16.81 -6.26 -6.30
N THR A 58 -18.10 -6.14 -6.57
CA THR A 58 -19.14 -6.39 -5.56
C THR A 58 -20.03 -7.58 -5.96
N GLY A 59 -20.01 -7.98 -7.21
CA GLY A 59 -20.86 -9.01 -7.77
C GLY A 59 -22.12 -8.47 -8.42
N VAL A 60 -22.49 -9.02 -9.57
CA VAL A 60 -23.69 -8.63 -10.31
C VAL A 60 -24.94 -9.00 -9.53
N VAL A 61 -24.96 -10.22 -8.99
CA VAL A 61 -26.08 -10.74 -8.19
C VAL A 61 -26.29 -9.90 -6.93
N VAL A 62 -25.21 -9.54 -6.24
CA VAL A 62 -25.26 -8.69 -5.04
C VAL A 62 -25.90 -7.35 -5.35
N ILE A 63 -25.48 -6.70 -6.43
CA ILE A 63 -25.99 -5.37 -6.80
C ILE A 63 -27.45 -5.44 -7.23
N VAL A 64 -27.82 -6.44 -8.02
CA VAL A 64 -29.21 -6.61 -8.46
C VAL A 64 -30.15 -6.81 -7.26
N ILE A 65 -29.77 -7.66 -6.30
CA ILE A 65 -30.57 -7.92 -5.10
C ILE A 65 -30.59 -6.69 -4.17
N ALA A 66 -29.47 -6.00 -4.02
CA ALA A 66 -29.41 -4.76 -3.24
C ALA A 66 -30.33 -3.67 -3.82
N LEU A 67 -30.32 -3.48 -5.14
CA LEU A 67 -31.22 -2.56 -5.84
C LEU A 67 -32.70 -2.95 -5.64
N TRP A 68 -33.01 -4.25 -5.72
CA TRP A 68 -34.35 -4.72 -5.42
C TRP A 68 -34.77 -4.36 -3.99
N ALA A 69 -33.90 -4.55 -3.00
CA ALA A 69 -34.18 -4.18 -1.61
C ALA A 69 -34.41 -2.69 -1.44
N ILE A 70 -33.58 -1.84 -2.08
CA ILE A 70 -33.75 -0.38 -2.06
C ILE A 70 -35.11 0.01 -2.60
N LEU A 71 -35.47 -0.47 -3.78
CA LEU A 71 -36.73 -0.14 -4.42
C LEU A 71 -37.94 -0.68 -3.64
N GLN A 72 -37.87 -1.88 -3.08
CA GLN A 72 -38.87 -2.45 -2.19
C GLN A 72 -39.08 -1.61 -0.92
N SER A 73 -38.02 -1.02 -0.39
CA SER A 73 -38.11 -0.19 0.82
C SER A 73 -38.87 1.12 0.61
N TRP A 74 -38.98 1.62 -0.61
CA TRP A 74 -39.71 2.85 -0.95
C TRP A 74 -41.21 2.65 -1.08
N ARG A 75 -41.67 1.41 -1.19
CA ARG A 75 -43.10 1.12 -1.29
C ARG A 75 -43.77 1.45 0.05
N LYS A 76 -44.76 2.33 0.03
CA LYS A 76 -45.54 2.70 1.24
C LYS A 76 -46.45 1.57 1.69
N GLU A 77 -47.13 0.95 0.75
CA GLU A 77 -48.03 -0.17 0.96
C GLU A 77 -47.46 -1.45 0.36
N ARG A 78 -47.69 -2.59 1.01
CA ARG A 78 -47.19 -3.92 0.56
C ARG A 78 -45.66 -4.08 0.47
N SER A 79 -44.90 -3.27 1.24
CA SER A 79 -43.47 -3.53 1.37
C SER A 79 -43.22 -4.82 2.15
N VAL A 80 -42.27 -5.63 1.71
CA VAL A 80 -41.83 -6.84 2.42
C VAL A 80 -41.10 -6.47 3.73
N PHE A 81 -40.61 -5.24 3.82
CA PHE A 81 -39.84 -4.73 4.95
C PHE A 81 -40.73 -3.98 5.94
N SER A 82 -40.53 -4.25 7.23
CA SER A 82 -41.09 -3.44 8.33
C SER A 82 -40.55 -2.00 8.28
N LEU A 83 -41.22 -1.07 8.95
CA LEU A 83 -40.76 0.33 9.03
C LEU A 83 -39.33 0.46 9.59
N ARG A 84 -38.95 -0.41 10.53
CA ARG A 84 -37.57 -0.43 11.08
C ARG A 84 -36.55 -0.88 10.03
N GLU A 85 -36.84 -1.97 9.32
CA GLU A 85 -35.95 -2.48 8.26
C GLU A 85 -35.81 -1.46 7.12
N ARG A 86 -36.91 -0.79 6.74
CA ARG A 86 -36.87 0.28 5.73
C ARG A 86 -35.92 1.41 6.11
N LYS A 87 -35.93 1.86 7.38
CA LYS A 87 -35.01 2.90 7.88
C LYS A 87 -33.57 2.45 7.77
N PHE A 88 -33.27 1.18 8.06
CA PHE A 88 -31.90 0.66 7.88
C PHE A 88 -31.50 0.56 6.40
N VAL A 89 -32.41 0.10 5.53
CA VAL A 89 -32.14 0.08 4.09
C VAL A 89 -31.84 1.48 3.57
N TRP A 90 -32.61 2.49 4.00
CA TRP A 90 -32.38 3.89 3.61
C TRP A 90 -31.06 4.43 4.16
N PHE A 91 -30.72 4.12 5.40
CA PHE A 91 -29.44 4.51 5.99
C PHE A 91 -28.26 3.96 5.19
N TRP A 92 -28.26 2.65 4.92
CA TRP A 92 -27.17 2.02 4.16
C TRP A 92 -27.14 2.51 2.71
N SER A 93 -28.28 2.81 2.11
CA SER A 93 -28.35 3.38 0.76
C SER A 93 -27.79 4.79 0.69
N ALA A 94 -28.14 5.64 1.67
CA ALA A 94 -27.62 7.00 1.76
C ALA A 94 -26.11 7.01 2.02
N LEU A 95 -25.62 6.13 2.90
CA LEU A 95 -24.20 5.96 3.18
C LEU A 95 -23.45 5.50 1.93
N ALA A 96 -23.98 4.50 1.22
CA ALA A 96 -23.40 4.01 -0.04
C ALA A 96 -23.30 5.14 -1.08
N LEU A 97 -24.37 5.91 -1.25
CA LEU A 97 -24.39 7.04 -2.18
C LEU A 97 -23.39 8.13 -1.78
N GLY A 98 -23.37 8.53 -0.51
CA GLY A 98 -22.43 9.54 -0.01
C GLY A 98 -20.97 9.12 -0.20
N CYS A 99 -20.65 7.86 0.16
CA CYS A 99 -19.31 7.32 -0.04
C CYS A 99 -18.95 7.18 -1.54
N ALA A 100 -19.90 6.82 -2.41
CA ALA A 100 -19.67 6.78 -3.85
C ALA A 100 -19.34 8.17 -4.40
N LEU A 101 -20.11 9.20 -4.02
CA LEU A 101 -19.88 10.59 -4.46
C LEU A 101 -18.48 11.09 -4.05
N VAL A 102 -18.06 10.83 -2.80
CA VAL A 102 -16.72 11.18 -2.33
C VAL A 102 -15.65 10.32 -3.02
N GLY A 103 -15.95 9.05 -3.26
CA GLY A 103 -15.04 8.08 -3.90
C GLY A 103 -14.63 8.43 -5.33
N PHE A 104 -15.45 9.21 -6.06
CA PHE A 104 -15.09 9.73 -7.39
C PHE A 104 -13.91 10.71 -7.37
N GLY A 105 -13.55 11.26 -6.20
CA GLY A 105 -12.38 12.11 -6.04
C GLY A 105 -12.44 13.32 -6.99
N ARG A 106 -11.35 13.52 -7.75
CA ARG A 106 -11.23 14.66 -8.70
C ARG A 106 -12.19 14.61 -9.90
N PHE A 107 -12.85 13.48 -10.13
CA PHE A 107 -13.79 13.32 -11.24
C PHE A 107 -15.20 13.82 -10.90
N ALA A 108 -15.43 14.25 -9.65
CA ALA A 108 -16.67 14.86 -9.22
C ALA A 108 -16.40 15.94 -8.14
N PRO A 109 -17.24 16.98 -8.05
CA PRO A 109 -16.99 18.13 -7.17
C PRO A 109 -17.10 17.79 -5.67
N PHE A 110 -17.71 16.68 -5.32
CA PHE A 110 -18.01 16.31 -3.93
C PHE A 110 -16.79 16.09 -3.06
N TYR A 111 -15.70 15.60 -3.63
CA TYR A 111 -14.45 15.40 -2.89
C TYR A 111 -13.81 16.71 -2.46
N GLN A 112 -14.02 17.80 -3.19
CA GLN A 112 -13.50 19.13 -2.82
C GLN A 112 -14.15 19.61 -1.51
N ILE A 113 -15.46 19.37 -1.33
CA ILE A 113 -16.19 19.69 -0.10
C ILE A 113 -15.64 18.85 1.06
N PHE A 114 -15.44 17.54 0.83
CA PHE A 114 -14.86 16.66 1.83
C PHE A 114 -13.42 17.09 2.20
N TYR A 115 -12.60 17.44 1.20
CA TYR A 115 -11.20 17.83 1.41
C TYR A 115 -11.05 19.14 2.20
N ALA A 116 -12.05 20.02 2.17
CA ALA A 116 -12.09 21.25 2.94
C ALA A 116 -12.36 21.03 4.44
N LEU A 117 -12.80 19.84 4.84
CA LEU A 117 -13.02 19.53 6.25
C LEU A 117 -11.67 19.38 6.99
N PRO A 118 -11.61 19.74 8.29
CA PRO A 118 -10.41 19.55 9.10
C PRO A 118 -9.92 18.09 9.03
N PHE A 119 -8.61 17.91 8.89
CA PHE A 119 -7.92 16.60 8.78
C PHE A 119 -8.26 15.77 7.54
N ALA A 120 -9.28 16.07 6.76
CA ALA A 120 -9.65 15.32 5.57
C ALA A 120 -8.58 15.39 4.46
N SER A 121 -7.79 16.47 4.43
CA SER A 121 -6.64 16.64 3.52
C SER A 121 -5.54 15.59 3.71
N THR A 122 -5.51 14.89 4.84
CA THR A 122 -4.58 13.78 5.08
C THR A 122 -4.95 12.52 4.29
N MET A 123 -6.18 12.39 3.82
CA MET A 123 -6.63 11.27 3.01
C MET A 123 -6.07 11.33 1.60
N ARG A 124 -5.20 10.38 1.26
CA ARG A 124 -4.48 10.35 -0.01
C ARG A 124 -5.29 9.79 -1.17
N SER A 125 -6.16 8.81 -0.91
CA SER A 125 -6.83 8.05 -1.96
C SER A 125 -8.35 8.03 -1.75
N PRO A 126 -9.11 8.83 -2.51
CA PRO A 126 -10.59 8.85 -2.41
C PRO A 126 -11.21 7.50 -2.81
N GLY A 127 -10.56 6.72 -3.67
CA GLY A 127 -11.03 5.38 -4.05
C GLY A 127 -11.27 4.42 -2.87
N LYS A 128 -10.67 4.68 -1.70
CA LYS A 128 -10.92 3.87 -0.48
C LYS A 128 -12.38 3.92 -0.01
N PHE A 129 -13.12 4.98 -0.31
CA PHE A 129 -14.55 5.06 0.01
C PHE A 129 -15.38 4.01 -0.74
N PHE A 130 -14.92 3.48 -1.87
CA PHE A 130 -15.60 2.40 -2.57
C PHE A 130 -15.63 1.08 -1.78
N HIS A 131 -14.71 0.85 -0.83
CA HIS A 131 -14.82 -0.29 0.10
C HIS A 131 -16.03 -0.17 1.01
N VAL A 132 -16.33 1.05 1.50
CA VAL A 132 -17.53 1.30 2.29
C VAL A 132 -18.79 1.07 1.45
N VAL A 133 -18.78 1.51 0.18
CA VAL A 133 -19.88 1.23 -0.78
C VAL A 133 -20.11 -0.27 -0.93
N GLN A 134 -19.03 -1.06 -1.08
CA GLN A 134 -19.16 -2.52 -1.16
C GLN A 134 -19.84 -3.11 0.07
N TRP A 135 -19.41 -2.72 1.27
CA TRP A 135 -20.01 -3.20 2.51
C TRP A 135 -21.48 -2.84 2.61
N CYS A 136 -21.83 -1.60 2.25
CA CYS A 136 -23.22 -1.18 2.20
C CYS A 136 -24.06 -2.04 1.23
N LEU A 137 -23.53 -2.32 0.04
CA LEU A 137 -24.20 -3.15 -0.97
C LEU A 137 -24.37 -4.61 -0.50
N VAL A 138 -23.39 -5.18 0.20
CA VAL A 138 -23.50 -6.52 0.79
C VAL A 138 -24.60 -6.56 1.87
N ILE A 139 -24.65 -5.54 2.74
CA ILE A 139 -25.69 -5.43 3.76
C ILE A 139 -27.07 -5.26 3.11
N LEU A 140 -27.18 -4.42 2.10
CA LEU A 140 -28.42 -4.23 1.33
C LEU A 140 -28.85 -5.50 0.61
N CYS A 141 -27.90 -6.27 0.07
CA CYS A 141 -28.14 -7.59 -0.50
C CYS A 141 -28.69 -8.57 0.56
N ALA A 142 -28.13 -8.58 1.77
CA ALA A 142 -28.64 -9.42 2.86
C ALA A 142 -30.09 -9.07 3.22
N TYR A 143 -30.46 -7.78 3.27
CA TYR A 143 -31.86 -7.37 3.38
C TYR A 143 -32.69 -7.87 2.20
N GLY A 144 -32.17 -7.76 0.98
CA GLY A 144 -32.84 -8.23 -0.22
C GLY A 144 -33.08 -9.75 -0.20
N LEU A 145 -32.08 -10.54 0.19
CA LEU A 145 -32.20 -11.98 0.34
C LEU A 145 -33.26 -12.36 1.38
N ASN A 146 -33.23 -11.69 2.54
CA ASN A 146 -34.25 -11.90 3.57
C ASN A 146 -35.67 -11.54 3.07
N GLY A 147 -35.81 -10.42 2.35
CA GLY A 147 -37.07 -10.03 1.72
C GLY A 147 -37.56 -11.06 0.68
N LEU A 148 -36.66 -11.53 -0.19
CA LEU A 148 -36.97 -12.57 -1.18
C LEU A 148 -37.31 -13.91 -0.52
N SER A 149 -36.65 -14.31 0.57
CA SER A 149 -37.02 -15.49 1.34
C SER A 149 -38.46 -15.42 1.82
N ARG A 150 -38.81 -14.32 2.49
CA ARG A 150 -40.15 -14.12 3.04
C ARG A 150 -41.25 -14.07 1.98
N CYS A 151 -41.04 -13.37 0.86
CA CYS A 151 -42.09 -13.23 -0.16
C CYS A 151 -42.15 -14.39 -1.17
N CYS A 152 -41.09 -15.13 -1.34
CA CYS A 152 -40.99 -16.12 -2.39
C CYS A 152 -40.76 -17.53 -1.84
N LEU A 153 -39.69 -17.77 -1.08
CA LEU A 153 -39.30 -19.12 -0.67
C LEU A 153 -40.22 -19.73 0.39
N GLU A 154 -40.67 -18.91 1.34
CA GLU A 154 -41.56 -19.34 2.45
C GLU A 154 -43.03 -19.43 2.05
N THR A 155 -43.41 -18.91 0.88
CA THR A 155 -44.77 -18.99 0.40
C THR A 155 -45.10 -20.36 -0.20
N PRO A 156 -46.36 -20.87 -0.09
CA PRO A 156 -46.74 -22.13 -0.71
C PRO A 156 -46.48 -22.10 -2.21
N GLY A 157 -45.79 -23.09 -2.73
CA GLY A 157 -45.53 -23.23 -4.17
C GLY A 157 -46.77 -23.71 -4.91
N ALA A 158 -46.89 -23.33 -6.18
CA ALA A 158 -47.93 -23.87 -7.05
C ALA A 158 -47.66 -25.35 -7.38
N VAL A 159 -48.55 -26.21 -7.01
CA VAL A 159 -48.43 -27.65 -7.23
C VAL A 159 -48.89 -28.01 -8.65
N GLY A 160 -48.05 -28.74 -9.39
CA GLY A 160 -48.47 -29.45 -10.61
C GLY A 160 -48.44 -28.67 -11.93
N ARG A 161 -47.97 -27.41 -11.97
CA ARG A 161 -47.87 -26.65 -13.23
C ARG A 161 -46.51 -26.76 -13.88
N GLY A 162 -46.47 -26.86 -15.21
CA GLY A 162 -45.26 -26.68 -15.98
C GLY A 162 -44.70 -25.27 -15.86
N LEU A 163 -43.40 -25.08 -16.19
CA LEU A 163 -42.71 -23.79 -16.08
C LEU A 163 -43.40 -22.70 -16.91
N SER A 164 -43.76 -22.97 -18.15
CA SER A 164 -44.41 -21.99 -19.04
C SER A 164 -45.78 -21.52 -18.50
N ASP A 165 -46.56 -22.46 -17.98
CA ASP A 165 -47.91 -22.17 -17.47
C ASP A 165 -47.83 -21.40 -16.14
N GLN A 166 -46.82 -21.73 -15.33
CA GLN A 166 -46.55 -20.98 -14.09
C GLN A 166 -46.15 -19.52 -14.37
N LEU A 167 -45.25 -19.32 -15.32
CA LEU A 167 -44.80 -17.99 -15.72
C LEU A 167 -45.91 -17.15 -16.31
N ARG A 168 -46.74 -17.70 -17.19
CA ARG A 168 -47.93 -17.02 -17.77
C ARG A 168 -48.93 -16.65 -16.70
N ALA A 169 -49.27 -17.59 -15.81
CA ALA A 169 -50.21 -17.38 -14.73
C ALA A 169 -49.74 -16.30 -13.73
N TRP A 170 -48.45 -16.34 -13.42
CA TRP A 170 -47.82 -15.30 -12.56
C TRP A 170 -47.84 -13.94 -13.23
N TRP A 171 -47.40 -13.83 -14.50
CA TRP A 171 -47.36 -12.56 -15.20
C TRP A 171 -48.72 -11.84 -15.25
N GLY A 172 -49.82 -12.58 -15.40
CA GLY A 172 -51.14 -12.01 -15.38
C GLY A 172 -51.60 -11.50 -14.00
N LYS A 173 -51.04 -12.10 -12.92
CA LYS A 173 -51.46 -11.79 -11.52
C LYS A 173 -50.41 -11.00 -10.73
N ALA A 174 -49.18 -10.87 -11.26
CA ALA A 174 -48.10 -10.22 -10.57
C ALA A 174 -48.41 -8.75 -10.22
N ALA A 175 -47.90 -8.30 -9.09
CA ALA A 175 -47.98 -6.90 -8.71
C ALA A 175 -47.27 -6.02 -9.75
N GLU A 176 -47.71 -4.80 -9.91
CA GLU A 176 -47.14 -3.84 -10.85
C GLU A 176 -45.63 -3.65 -10.63
N PHE A 177 -45.22 -3.59 -9.36
CA PHE A 177 -43.81 -3.49 -8.99
C PHE A 177 -42.97 -4.67 -9.53
N ASP A 178 -43.44 -5.91 -9.35
CA ASP A 178 -42.68 -7.09 -9.77
C ASP A 178 -42.60 -7.18 -11.30
N ARG A 179 -43.67 -6.81 -12.00
CA ARG A 179 -43.65 -6.69 -13.47
C ARG A 179 -42.67 -5.62 -13.96
N ASN A 180 -42.70 -4.44 -13.34
CA ASN A 180 -41.83 -3.33 -13.70
C ASN A 180 -40.36 -3.65 -13.38
N TRP A 181 -40.10 -4.32 -12.25
CA TRP A 181 -38.78 -4.79 -11.90
C TRP A 181 -38.20 -5.76 -12.94
N VAL A 182 -38.96 -6.80 -13.30
CA VAL A 182 -38.58 -7.77 -14.31
C VAL A 182 -38.40 -7.11 -15.68
N ARG A 183 -39.33 -6.22 -16.08
CA ARG A 183 -39.16 -5.44 -17.34
C ARG A 183 -37.86 -4.63 -17.30
N GLY A 184 -37.60 -3.96 -16.20
CA GLY A 184 -36.36 -3.18 -16.03
C GLY A 184 -35.10 -4.03 -16.17
N LEU A 185 -35.07 -5.24 -15.57
CA LEU A 185 -33.96 -6.19 -15.71
C LEU A 185 -33.79 -6.70 -17.15
N VAL A 186 -34.88 -7.02 -17.83
CA VAL A 186 -34.85 -7.47 -19.24
C VAL A 186 -34.38 -6.35 -20.16
N ILE A 187 -34.85 -5.11 -19.93
CA ILE A 187 -34.38 -3.94 -20.69
C ILE A 187 -32.90 -3.70 -20.41
N ALA A 188 -32.46 -3.74 -19.14
CA ALA A 188 -31.06 -3.59 -18.78
C ALA A 188 -30.18 -4.67 -19.42
N LEU A 189 -30.62 -5.92 -19.44
CA LEU A 189 -29.94 -7.02 -20.10
C LEU A 189 -29.85 -6.79 -21.61
N GLY A 190 -30.95 -6.42 -22.27
CA GLY A 190 -30.97 -6.10 -23.71
C GLY A 190 -30.04 -4.93 -24.06
N ALA A 191 -30.12 -3.86 -23.28
CA ALA A 191 -29.22 -2.70 -23.45
C ALA A 191 -27.74 -3.07 -23.23
N SER A 192 -27.47 -3.95 -22.25
CA SER A 192 -26.11 -4.44 -21.99
C SER A 192 -25.57 -5.30 -23.13
N ILE A 193 -26.41 -6.12 -23.76
CA ILE A 193 -26.03 -6.95 -24.94
C ILE A 193 -25.70 -6.01 -26.13
N VAL A 194 -26.55 -5.03 -26.39
CA VAL A 194 -26.29 -4.06 -27.47
C VAL A 194 -25.02 -3.24 -27.16
N GLY A 195 -24.89 -2.79 -25.92
CA GLY A 195 -23.69 -2.07 -25.47
C GLY A 195 -22.42 -2.90 -25.61
N TRP A 196 -22.47 -4.19 -25.29
CA TRP A 196 -21.35 -5.12 -25.49
C TRP A 196 -20.99 -5.32 -26.94
N TRP A 197 -21.99 -5.48 -27.81
CA TRP A 197 -21.76 -5.62 -29.24
C TRP A 197 -21.09 -4.37 -29.81
N LEU A 198 -21.56 -3.18 -29.46
CA LEU A 198 -20.93 -1.90 -29.84
C LEU A 198 -19.51 -1.75 -29.29
N TYR A 199 -19.30 -2.19 -28.04
CA TYR A 199 -17.99 -2.15 -27.39
C TYR A 199 -17.00 -3.10 -28.06
N ALA A 200 -17.44 -4.33 -28.35
CA ALA A 200 -16.63 -5.34 -29.04
C ALA A 200 -16.27 -4.90 -30.47
N SER A 201 -17.24 -4.30 -31.20
CA SER A 201 -16.98 -3.77 -32.55
C SER A 201 -16.03 -2.55 -32.57
N SER A 202 -15.83 -1.91 -31.40
CA SER A 202 -14.92 -0.77 -31.23
C SER A 202 -13.55 -1.16 -30.67
N GLN A 203 -13.19 -2.45 -30.67
CA GLN A 203 -11.96 -2.97 -30.04
C GLN A 203 -10.69 -2.30 -30.59
N GLU A 204 -10.60 -2.07 -31.89
CA GLU A 204 -9.44 -1.37 -32.52
C GLU A 204 -9.29 0.07 -32.02
N ARG A 205 -10.39 0.78 -31.74
CA ARG A 205 -10.33 2.12 -31.15
C ARG A 205 -9.81 2.07 -29.71
N LEU A 206 -10.17 1.01 -28.97
CA LEU A 206 -9.65 0.79 -27.62
C LEU A 206 -8.15 0.49 -27.66
N VAL A 207 -7.68 -0.31 -28.61
CA VAL A 207 -6.26 -0.58 -28.83
C VAL A 207 -5.50 0.71 -29.14
N ALA A 208 -6.00 1.52 -30.05
CA ALA A 208 -5.38 2.81 -30.39
C ALA A 208 -5.28 3.73 -29.15
N TYR A 209 -6.36 3.82 -28.37
CA TYR A 209 -6.37 4.60 -27.12
C TYR A 209 -5.35 4.06 -26.10
N LEU A 210 -5.21 2.74 -25.95
CA LEU A 210 -4.25 2.13 -25.07
C LEU A 210 -2.80 2.42 -25.49
N GLN A 211 -2.53 2.49 -26.81
CA GLN A 211 -1.23 2.90 -27.32
C GLN A 211 -0.93 4.37 -27.02
N GLU A 212 -1.92 5.28 -27.09
CA GLU A 212 -1.77 6.67 -26.69
C GLU A 212 -1.38 6.82 -25.20
N VAL A 213 -1.77 5.90 -24.32
CA VAL A 213 -1.41 5.88 -22.89
C VAL A 213 -0.23 4.97 -22.60
N ASP A 214 0.66 4.78 -23.58
CA ASP A 214 1.99 4.16 -23.42
C ASP A 214 1.98 2.63 -23.21
N PHE A 215 0.98 1.92 -23.77
CA PHE A 215 1.05 0.49 -23.94
C PHE A 215 1.56 0.13 -25.32
N ASP A 216 2.36 -0.92 -25.44
CA ASP A 216 2.70 -1.51 -26.73
C ASP A 216 1.48 -2.17 -27.38
N ARG A 217 1.51 -2.40 -28.70
CA ARG A 217 0.34 -2.90 -29.44
C ARG A 217 -0.12 -4.29 -28.98
N ALA A 218 0.81 -5.17 -28.62
CA ALA A 218 0.47 -6.53 -28.20
C ALA A 218 -0.26 -6.49 -26.86
N THR A 219 0.29 -5.79 -25.88
CA THR A 219 -0.33 -5.55 -24.57
C THR A 219 -1.68 -4.83 -24.72
N ALA A 220 -1.76 -3.80 -25.56
CA ALA A 220 -3.00 -3.07 -25.81
C ALA A 220 -4.09 -3.98 -26.39
N ALA A 221 -3.75 -4.86 -27.33
CA ALA A 221 -4.68 -5.82 -27.91
C ALA A 221 -5.15 -6.86 -26.86
N ALA A 222 -4.25 -7.34 -26.01
CA ALA A 222 -4.57 -8.27 -24.91
C ALA A 222 -5.52 -7.62 -23.90
N ILE A 223 -5.26 -6.36 -23.48
CA ILE A 223 -6.16 -5.58 -22.60
C ILE A 223 -7.54 -5.43 -23.22
N ALA A 224 -7.61 -5.05 -24.49
CA ALA A 224 -8.87 -4.84 -25.19
C ALA A 224 -9.70 -6.13 -25.26
N ALA A 225 -9.08 -7.23 -25.67
CA ALA A 225 -9.74 -8.54 -25.75
C ALA A 225 -10.22 -9.02 -24.35
N PHE A 226 -9.40 -8.85 -23.33
CA PHE A 226 -9.77 -9.16 -21.96
C PHE A 226 -10.96 -8.32 -21.50
N SER A 227 -10.94 -7.01 -21.73
CA SER A 227 -12.01 -6.10 -21.35
C SER A 227 -13.36 -6.49 -21.98
N VAL A 228 -13.38 -6.77 -23.27
CA VAL A 228 -14.58 -7.24 -23.99
C VAL A 228 -15.12 -8.54 -23.35
N ARG A 229 -14.25 -9.48 -23.02
CA ARG A 229 -14.62 -10.75 -22.36
C ARG A 229 -15.20 -10.51 -20.95
N GLN A 230 -14.63 -9.55 -20.19
CA GLN A 230 -15.18 -9.22 -18.84
C GLN A 230 -16.60 -8.64 -18.91
N VAL A 231 -16.90 -7.83 -19.91
CA VAL A 231 -18.28 -7.35 -20.16
C VAL A 231 -19.19 -8.51 -20.55
N GLY A 232 -18.71 -9.48 -21.33
CA GLY A 232 -19.47 -10.70 -21.64
C GLY A 232 -19.84 -11.50 -20.39
N TRP A 233 -18.92 -11.68 -19.46
CA TRP A 233 -19.18 -12.33 -18.17
C TRP A 233 -20.22 -11.57 -17.33
N PHE A 234 -20.12 -10.24 -17.28
CA PHE A 234 -21.13 -9.41 -16.62
C PHE A 234 -22.53 -9.69 -17.18
N ILE A 235 -22.69 -9.76 -18.50
CA ILE A 235 -23.97 -10.05 -19.16
C ILE A 235 -24.47 -11.45 -18.80
N LEU A 236 -23.59 -12.44 -18.77
CA LEU A 236 -23.95 -13.80 -18.38
C LEU A 236 -24.51 -13.84 -16.96
N PHE A 237 -23.83 -13.23 -15.99
CA PHE A 237 -24.31 -13.19 -14.61
C PHE A 237 -25.56 -12.33 -14.44
N LEU A 238 -25.73 -11.26 -15.21
CA LEU A 238 -26.97 -10.48 -15.24
C LEU A 238 -28.14 -11.31 -15.79
N ALA A 239 -27.91 -12.09 -16.83
CA ALA A 239 -28.91 -12.99 -17.40
C ALA A 239 -29.29 -14.10 -16.41
N LEU A 240 -28.30 -14.74 -15.75
CA LEU A 240 -28.54 -15.75 -14.72
C LEU A 240 -29.29 -15.18 -13.51
N ALA A 241 -28.89 -14.02 -13.02
CA ALA A 241 -29.58 -13.31 -11.93
C ALA A 241 -31.03 -12.99 -12.32
N THR A 242 -31.24 -12.47 -13.53
CA THR A 242 -32.57 -12.13 -14.04
C THR A 242 -33.44 -13.37 -14.15
N ALA A 243 -32.94 -14.44 -14.75
CA ALA A 243 -33.67 -15.71 -14.88
C ALA A 243 -34.05 -16.29 -13.52
N LEU A 244 -33.10 -16.32 -12.59
CA LEU A 244 -33.31 -16.84 -11.24
C LEU A 244 -34.33 -16.02 -10.45
N LEU A 245 -34.27 -14.69 -10.54
CA LEU A 245 -35.26 -13.81 -9.91
C LEU A 245 -36.67 -13.99 -10.49
N ILE A 246 -36.78 -14.18 -11.81
CA ILE A 246 -38.06 -14.51 -12.45
C ILE A 246 -38.60 -15.83 -11.92
N LEU A 247 -37.76 -16.88 -11.78
CA LEU A 247 -38.18 -18.16 -11.22
C LEU A 247 -38.63 -18.08 -9.74
N LEU A 248 -37.93 -17.26 -8.95
CA LEU A 248 -38.30 -17.01 -7.55
C LEU A 248 -39.60 -16.23 -7.45
N LEU A 249 -39.73 -15.10 -8.14
CA LEU A 249 -40.90 -14.23 -8.11
C LEU A 249 -42.15 -14.92 -8.68
N SER A 250 -41.98 -15.79 -9.69
CA SER A 250 -43.08 -16.56 -10.27
C SER A 250 -43.61 -17.65 -9.34
N GLY A 251 -42.91 -17.96 -8.26
CA GLY A 251 -43.25 -19.05 -7.35
C GLY A 251 -42.90 -20.45 -7.86
N PHE A 252 -42.14 -20.56 -8.97
CA PHE A 252 -41.72 -21.87 -9.49
C PHE A 252 -40.73 -22.57 -8.55
N LEU A 253 -39.86 -21.81 -7.89
CA LEU A 253 -38.87 -22.31 -6.92
C LEU A 253 -39.35 -22.19 -5.46
N ASN A 254 -40.67 -22.10 -5.19
CA ASN A 254 -41.23 -21.97 -3.85
C ASN A 254 -41.66 -23.33 -3.26
N GLY A 255 -42.03 -23.34 -1.99
CA GLY A 255 -42.51 -24.52 -1.28
C GLY A 255 -41.48 -25.67 -1.29
N ARG A 256 -41.82 -26.85 -1.84
CA ARG A 256 -40.93 -28.01 -1.90
C ARG A 256 -39.65 -27.75 -2.71
N ARG A 257 -39.63 -26.81 -3.63
CA ARG A 257 -38.47 -26.42 -4.46
C ARG A 257 -37.66 -25.29 -3.86
N ALA A 258 -38.06 -24.71 -2.73
CA ALA A 258 -37.36 -23.61 -2.09
C ALA A 258 -35.87 -23.93 -1.78
N PRO A 259 -35.50 -25.12 -1.30
CA PRO A 259 -34.06 -25.47 -1.14
C PRO A 259 -33.26 -25.42 -2.44
N LEU A 260 -33.87 -25.82 -3.57
CA LEU A 260 -33.24 -25.70 -4.89
C LEU A 260 -33.09 -24.23 -5.30
N GLY A 261 -34.10 -23.39 -5.02
CA GLY A 261 -34.01 -21.95 -5.27
C GLY A 261 -32.88 -21.29 -4.50
N ALA A 262 -32.77 -21.63 -3.21
CA ALA A 262 -31.68 -21.15 -2.36
C ALA A 262 -30.31 -21.66 -2.82
N LEU A 263 -30.23 -22.94 -3.20
CA LEU A 263 -28.99 -23.54 -3.73
C LEU A 263 -28.52 -22.86 -5.01
N PHE A 264 -29.42 -22.68 -6.00
CA PHE A 264 -29.06 -22.02 -7.25
C PHE A 264 -28.68 -20.57 -7.06
N LEU A 265 -29.37 -19.86 -6.17
CA LEU A 265 -29.02 -18.47 -5.82
C LEU A 265 -27.63 -18.40 -5.17
N GLY A 266 -27.37 -19.29 -4.21
CA GLY A 266 -26.05 -19.39 -3.56
C GLY A 266 -24.95 -19.79 -4.56
N LEU A 267 -25.22 -20.72 -5.45
CA LEU A 267 -24.24 -21.17 -6.46
C LEU A 267 -23.88 -20.05 -7.45
N VAL A 268 -24.89 -19.36 -8.01
CA VAL A 268 -24.65 -18.25 -8.95
C VAL A 268 -23.88 -17.13 -8.26
N LEU A 269 -24.25 -16.80 -7.02
CA LEU A 269 -23.53 -15.80 -6.21
C LEU A 269 -22.08 -16.23 -5.96
N ALA A 270 -21.86 -17.47 -5.53
CA ALA A 270 -20.53 -18.00 -5.24
C ALA A 270 -19.64 -18.02 -6.50
N VAL A 271 -20.17 -18.47 -7.64
CA VAL A 271 -19.43 -18.53 -8.90
C VAL A 271 -19.13 -17.12 -9.43
N ASP A 272 -20.07 -16.18 -9.32
CA ASP A 272 -19.87 -14.78 -9.72
C ASP A 272 -18.71 -14.15 -8.94
N LEU A 273 -18.70 -14.29 -7.61
CA LEU A 273 -17.66 -13.75 -6.75
C LEU A 273 -16.32 -14.51 -6.89
N ALA A 274 -16.35 -15.85 -6.85
CA ALA A 274 -15.15 -16.66 -6.94
C ALA A 274 -14.38 -16.40 -8.25
N ARG A 275 -15.09 -16.29 -9.36
CA ARG A 275 -14.46 -15.96 -10.65
C ARG A 275 -13.70 -14.64 -10.62
N ALA A 276 -14.18 -13.66 -9.88
CA ALA A 276 -13.51 -12.38 -9.76
C ALA A 276 -12.34 -12.40 -8.76
N ASP A 277 -12.47 -13.20 -7.70
CA ASP A 277 -11.53 -13.19 -6.56
C ASP A 277 -10.43 -14.25 -6.69
N VAL A 278 -10.74 -15.43 -7.26
CA VAL A 278 -9.74 -16.51 -7.44
C VAL A 278 -8.47 -16.04 -8.16
N PRO A 279 -8.54 -15.23 -9.22
CA PRO A 279 -7.33 -14.68 -9.84
C PRO A 279 -6.42 -13.86 -8.90
N TRP A 280 -6.90 -13.39 -7.78
CA TRP A 280 -6.10 -12.66 -6.79
C TRP A 280 -5.46 -13.57 -5.74
N VAL A 281 -5.82 -14.86 -5.74
CA VAL A 281 -5.21 -15.87 -4.87
C VAL A 281 -3.94 -16.37 -5.54
N VAL A 282 -2.81 -15.78 -5.12
CA VAL A 282 -1.49 -16.16 -5.62
C VAL A 282 -0.78 -16.96 -4.54
N THR A 283 -0.29 -18.13 -4.90
CA THR A 283 0.57 -18.94 -4.04
C THR A 283 2.03 -18.64 -4.38
N TRP A 284 2.84 -18.46 -3.37
CA TRP A 284 4.26 -18.19 -3.51
C TRP A 284 5.06 -19.30 -2.86
N ASP A 285 6.11 -19.74 -3.53
CA ASP A 285 7.16 -20.53 -2.89
C ASP A 285 7.96 -19.58 -1.99
N TYR A 286 7.55 -19.54 -0.73
CA TYR A 286 8.10 -18.66 0.27
C TYR A 286 9.60 -18.93 0.52
N GLU A 287 10.01 -20.19 0.60
CA GLU A 287 11.40 -20.56 0.83
C GLU A 287 12.29 -20.11 -0.32
N ARG A 288 11.82 -20.34 -1.54
CA ARG A 288 12.52 -19.90 -2.75
C ARG A 288 12.53 -18.37 -2.90
N LYS A 289 11.41 -17.69 -2.59
CA LYS A 289 11.32 -16.21 -2.67
C LYS A 289 12.33 -15.55 -1.76
N TYR A 290 12.41 -16.00 -0.52
CA TYR A 290 13.28 -15.41 0.50
C TYR A 290 14.60 -16.18 0.70
N ALA A 291 14.99 -17.04 -0.25
CA ALA A 291 16.29 -17.69 -0.20
C ALA A 291 17.40 -16.66 -0.09
N SER A 292 18.31 -16.86 0.87
CA SER A 292 19.48 -16.00 1.04
C SER A 292 20.52 -16.22 -0.06
N ASN A 293 21.46 -15.31 -0.15
CA ASN A 293 22.62 -15.41 -1.01
C ASN A 293 23.86 -14.84 -0.27
N PRO A 294 25.09 -15.08 -0.76
CA PRO A 294 26.30 -14.69 -0.05
C PRO A 294 26.41 -13.19 0.27
N VAL A 295 25.84 -12.31 -0.55
CA VAL A 295 25.84 -10.86 -0.28
C VAL A 295 24.88 -10.54 0.88
N ILE A 296 23.70 -11.14 0.89
CA ILE A 296 22.74 -10.98 1.96
C ILE A 296 23.27 -11.60 3.25
N ASP A 297 23.91 -12.78 3.18
CA ASP A 297 24.51 -13.44 4.35
C ASP A 297 25.59 -12.57 4.98
N PHE A 298 26.43 -11.93 4.18
CA PHE A 298 27.41 -10.98 4.66
C PHE A 298 26.78 -9.75 5.34
N LEU A 299 25.74 -9.16 4.72
CA LEU A 299 25.10 -7.95 5.25
C LEU A 299 24.27 -8.20 6.52
N ARG A 300 23.70 -9.41 6.67
CA ARG A 300 22.89 -9.78 7.85
C ARG A 300 23.70 -10.29 9.03
N GLU A 301 25.00 -10.52 8.90
CA GLU A 301 25.84 -10.98 10.01
C GLU A 301 25.75 -10.01 11.21
N LYS A 302 25.73 -8.69 10.91
CA LYS A 302 25.56 -7.62 11.89
C LYS A 302 24.53 -6.58 11.39
N PRO A 303 23.26 -6.93 11.36
CA PRO A 303 22.25 -6.22 10.56
C PRO A 303 21.99 -4.78 10.99
N TYR A 304 22.27 -4.41 12.24
CA TYR A 304 22.05 -3.06 12.75
C TYR A 304 23.32 -2.23 13.00
N GLU A 305 24.50 -2.79 12.76
CA GLU A 305 25.74 -2.03 12.93
C GLU A 305 26.00 -1.03 11.81
N ASN A 306 25.65 -1.39 10.58
CA ASN A 306 25.96 -0.59 9.39
C ASN A 306 24.78 -0.55 8.42
N ARG A 307 24.73 0.49 7.58
CA ARG A 307 23.80 0.58 6.46
C ARG A 307 24.47 0.23 5.15
N VAL A 308 23.66 -0.27 4.22
CA VAL A 308 24.02 -0.48 2.82
C VAL A 308 23.27 0.53 1.94
N ALA A 309 23.86 0.88 0.81
CA ALA A 309 23.21 1.66 -0.25
C ALA A 309 23.68 1.19 -1.62
N ILE A 310 22.94 1.54 -2.66
CA ILE A 310 23.43 1.42 -4.02
C ILE A 310 24.23 2.67 -4.40
N LEU A 311 25.25 2.52 -5.23
CA LEU A 311 26.01 3.66 -5.76
C LEU A 311 25.10 4.58 -6.58
N PRO A 312 25.07 5.89 -6.30
CA PRO A 312 24.16 6.84 -6.94
C PRO A 312 24.64 7.33 -8.31
N PHE A 313 25.42 6.51 -9.01
CA PHE A 313 26.00 6.87 -10.30
C PHE A 313 25.27 6.19 -11.45
N PRO A 314 25.16 6.85 -12.62
CA PRO A 314 24.68 6.20 -13.82
C PRO A 314 25.49 4.94 -14.14
N VAL A 315 24.79 3.88 -14.49
CA VAL A 315 25.41 2.62 -14.92
C VAL A 315 25.07 2.36 -16.38
N PRO A 316 25.94 1.70 -17.15
CA PRO A 316 25.61 1.24 -18.50
C PRO A 316 24.34 0.39 -18.52
N ASP A 317 23.57 0.45 -19.62
CA ASP A 317 22.28 -0.27 -19.75
C ASP A 317 22.43 -1.79 -19.50
N GLN A 318 23.56 -2.36 -19.87
CA GLN A 318 23.87 -3.78 -19.65
C GLN A 318 23.92 -4.17 -18.16
N LEU A 319 24.20 -3.20 -17.28
CA LEU A 319 24.29 -3.38 -15.83
C LEU A 319 23.04 -2.85 -15.10
N ALA A 320 22.11 -2.24 -15.81
CA ALA A 320 20.91 -1.61 -15.23
C ALA A 320 19.97 -2.63 -14.57
N MET A 321 20.01 -3.91 -14.99
CA MET A 321 19.22 -4.99 -14.39
C MET A 321 19.49 -5.12 -12.88
N PHE A 322 20.74 -4.96 -12.44
CA PHE A 322 21.08 -5.03 -11.02
C PHE A 322 20.42 -3.91 -10.21
N ASN A 323 20.28 -2.71 -10.75
CA ASN A 323 19.59 -1.61 -10.09
C ASN A 323 18.09 -1.93 -9.89
N GLN A 324 17.48 -2.64 -10.83
CA GLN A 324 16.11 -3.11 -10.69
C GLN A 324 16.00 -4.24 -9.66
N LEU A 325 16.89 -5.23 -9.70
CA LEU A 325 16.97 -6.31 -8.70
C LEU A 325 17.15 -5.74 -7.28
N TYR A 326 18.08 -4.81 -7.12
CA TYR A 326 18.31 -4.12 -5.87
C TYR A 326 17.04 -3.39 -5.39
N SER A 327 16.45 -2.55 -6.24
CA SER A 327 15.35 -1.67 -5.85
C SER A 327 14.03 -2.41 -5.61
N ILE A 328 13.73 -3.45 -6.38
CA ILE A 328 12.46 -4.18 -6.35
C ILE A 328 12.52 -5.38 -5.41
N GLU A 329 13.56 -6.23 -5.55
CA GLU A 329 13.64 -7.46 -4.77
C GLU A 329 14.40 -7.29 -3.46
N TRP A 330 15.61 -6.75 -3.51
CA TRP A 330 16.43 -6.69 -2.30
C TRP A 330 15.91 -5.65 -1.32
N LEU A 331 15.75 -4.42 -1.73
CA LEU A 331 15.39 -3.30 -0.86
C LEU A 331 13.94 -3.38 -0.36
N GLN A 332 13.00 -3.82 -1.22
CA GLN A 332 11.58 -3.90 -0.83
C GLN A 332 11.20 -5.19 -0.12
N GLN A 333 11.93 -6.29 -0.34
CA GLN A 333 11.55 -7.62 0.13
C GLN A 333 12.65 -8.24 1.03
N ILE A 334 13.82 -8.52 0.47
CA ILE A 334 14.86 -9.32 1.10
C ILE A 334 15.49 -8.60 2.30
N PHE A 335 15.84 -7.32 2.16
CA PHE A 335 16.47 -6.56 3.25
C PHE A 335 15.57 -6.46 4.47
N GLN A 336 14.27 -6.24 4.27
CA GLN A 336 13.31 -6.20 5.37
C GLN A 336 13.15 -7.56 6.04
N TYR A 337 13.15 -8.64 5.26
CA TYR A 337 13.04 -9.99 5.77
C TYR A 337 14.24 -10.39 6.64
N TYR A 338 15.44 -10.02 6.23
CA TYR A 338 16.69 -10.31 6.95
C TYR A 338 17.16 -9.17 7.87
N ASN A 339 16.33 -8.15 8.07
CA ASN A 339 16.65 -6.98 8.90
C ASN A 339 17.93 -6.24 8.46
N VAL A 340 18.28 -6.30 7.17
CA VAL A 340 19.39 -5.51 6.60
C VAL A 340 18.94 -4.07 6.45
N GLN A 341 19.70 -3.14 7.02
CA GLN A 341 19.35 -1.72 6.99
C GLN A 341 19.96 -1.01 5.79
N SER A 342 19.17 -0.25 5.07
CA SER A 342 19.59 0.54 3.92
C SER A 342 19.43 2.03 4.18
N LEU A 343 20.32 2.83 3.56
CA LEU A 343 20.15 4.27 3.44
C LEU A 343 19.03 4.60 2.43
N ASP A 344 18.90 3.76 1.40
CA ASP A 344 17.92 3.97 0.35
C ASP A 344 16.52 3.67 0.86
N GLN A 345 15.58 4.51 0.47
CA GLN A 345 14.18 4.39 0.85
C GLN A 345 13.31 4.34 -0.39
N ILE A 346 12.42 3.38 -0.43
CA ILE A 346 11.42 3.25 -1.48
C ILE A 346 10.04 3.56 -0.91
N MET A 347 9.19 4.14 -1.74
CA MET A 347 7.80 4.43 -1.42
C MET A 347 7.58 5.32 -0.18
N ASN A 348 8.46 6.29 0.06
CA ASN A 348 8.17 7.37 0.99
C ASN A 348 7.54 8.57 0.26
N PRO A 349 6.21 8.57 0.04
CA PRO A 349 5.55 9.60 -0.76
C PRO A 349 5.44 10.96 -0.04
N ARG A 350 5.73 10.99 1.25
CA ARG A 350 5.67 12.20 2.10
C ARG A 350 6.86 12.19 3.05
N PRO A 351 8.08 12.38 2.55
CA PRO A 351 9.24 12.55 3.42
C PRO A 351 9.02 13.80 4.28
N ARG A 352 9.54 13.78 5.50
CA ARG A 352 9.46 14.94 6.40
C ARG A 352 10.34 16.07 5.87
N GLU A 353 10.02 17.30 6.25
CA GLU A 353 10.75 18.50 5.81
C GLU A 353 12.23 18.47 6.23
N ASP A 354 12.51 17.97 7.45
CA ASP A 354 13.88 17.80 7.95
C ASP A 354 14.69 16.82 7.10
N GLU A 355 14.09 15.72 6.65
CA GLU A 355 14.73 14.76 5.77
C GLU A 355 15.00 15.34 4.37
N ILE A 356 14.05 16.09 3.83
CA ILE A 356 14.21 16.79 2.55
C ILE A 356 15.35 17.82 2.64
N ALA A 357 15.37 18.60 3.72
CA ALA A 357 16.40 19.61 3.93
C ALA A 357 17.79 18.99 4.08
N PHE A 358 17.92 17.91 4.86
CA PHE A 358 19.18 17.18 5.00
C PHE A 358 19.66 16.59 3.67
N LYS A 359 18.79 15.88 2.95
CA LYS A 359 19.11 15.32 1.63
C LYS A 359 19.53 16.41 0.64
N ARG A 360 18.86 17.57 0.67
CA ARG A 360 19.22 18.70 -0.20
C ARG A 360 20.59 19.29 0.17
N ALA A 361 20.91 19.41 1.46
CA ALA A 361 22.21 19.90 1.91
C ALA A 361 23.37 18.96 1.55
N MET A 362 23.09 17.65 1.42
CA MET A 362 24.05 16.61 1.03
C MET A 362 23.99 16.27 -0.47
N ALA A 363 23.15 16.96 -1.26
CA ALA A 363 23.02 16.70 -2.69
C ALA A 363 24.17 17.35 -3.48
N LEU A 364 24.54 16.68 -4.58
CA LEU A 364 25.44 17.24 -5.57
C LEU A 364 24.77 18.36 -6.35
N ASP A 365 25.44 19.45 -6.58
CA ASP A 365 24.99 20.54 -7.46
C ASP A 365 25.51 20.41 -8.90
N GLY A 366 26.18 19.29 -9.22
CA GLY A 366 26.78 19.02 -10.52
C GLY A 366 28.21 19.55 -10.65
N SER A 367 28.75 20.26 -9.65
CA SER A 367 30.14 20.70 -9.62
C SER A 367 31.06 19.68 -8.95
N THR A 368 32.33 19.64 -9.35
CA THR A 368 33.36 18.81 -8.70
C THR A 368 33.60 19.22 -7.24
N ASN A 369 33.31 20.45 -6.88
CA ASN A 369 33.48 20.98 -5.52
C ASN A 369 32.54 20.31 -4.49
N THR A 370 31.46 19.65 -4.94
CA THR A 370 30.48 18.99 -4.06
C THR A 370 30.67 17.48 -3.95
N LEU A 371 31.67 16.89 -4.63
CA LEU A 371 31.91 15.43 -4.57
C LEU A 371 32.18 14.93 -3.14
N HIS A 372 32.80 15.75 -2.27
CA HIS A 372 33.01 15.41 -0.87
C HIS A 372 31.69 15.17 -0.10
N LEU A 373 30.56 15.71 -0.57
CA LEU A 373 29.25 15.51 0.06
C LEU A 373 28.76 14.07 -0.04
N ILE A 374 29.19 13.32 -1.06
CA ILE A 374 28.88 11.90 -1.20
C ILE A 374 29.45 11.12 -0.01
N THR A 375 30.76 11.23 0.19
CA THR A 375 31.43 10.55 1.30
C THR A 375 30.99 11.09 2.66
N ARG A 376 30.65 12.39 2.74
CA ARG A 376 30.08 13.02 3.92
C ARG A 376 28.72 12.43 4.28
N ASN A 377 27.84 12.30 3.31
CA ASN A 377 26.53 11.69 3.50
C ASN A 377 26.67 10.25 4.01
N TRP A 378 27.50 9.43 3.36
CA TRP A 378 27.74 8.05 3.79
C TRP A 378 28.38 7.98 5.19
N ALA A 379 29.31 8.87 5.50
CA ALA A 379 29.91 8.94 6.83
C ALA A 379 28.86 9.25 7.90
N LEU A 380 28.12 10.36 7.73
CA LEU A 380 27.08 10.82 8.68
C LEU A 380 25.94 9.82 8.84
N THR A 381 25.59 9.08 7.79
CA THR A 381 24.45 8.14 7.82
C THR A 381 24.86 6.72 8.18
N ASN A 382 26.10 6.48 8.63
CA ASN A 382 26.62 5.14 8.95
C ASN A 382 26.49 4.16 7.74
N THR A 383 26.62 4.67 6.50
CA THR A 383 26.54 3.85 5.29
C THR A 383 27.93 3.32 4.97
N ARG A 384 28.18 2.10 5.41
CA ARG A 384 29.48 1.44 5.28
C ARG A 384 29.61 0.59 4.02
N TYR A 385 28.50 0.02 3.58
CA TYR A 385 28.48 -0.89 2.45
C TYR A 385 27.79 -0.25 1.25
N LEU A 386 28.40 -0.42 0.07
CA LEU A 386 27.92 0.16 -1.18
C LEU A 386 27.90 -0.90 -2.27
N LEU A 387 26.77 -1.00 -2.96
CA LEU A 387 26.57 -1.97 -4.05
C LEU A 387 26.68 -1.26 -5.40
N GLY A 388 27.37 -1.89 -6.35
CA GLY A 388 27.50 -1.36 -7.70
C GLY A 388 28.41 -2.19 -8.60
N PRO A 389 28.69 -1.72 -9.83
CA PRO A 389 29.60 -2.40 -10.74
C PRO A 389 31.04 -2.48 -10.19
N ALA A 390 31.67 -3.66 -10.27
CA ALA A 390 33.01 -3.89 -9.73
C ALA A 390 34.08 -2.91 -10.25
N PRO A 391 34.09 -2.48 -11.53
CA PRO A 391 35.06 -1.50 -12.04
C PRO A 391 35.02 -0.12 -11.38
N PHE A 392 33.96 0.18 -10.61
CA PHE A 392 33.82 1.49 -9.95
C PHE A 392 34.79 1.68 -8.77
N LEU A 393 35.43 0.63 -8.27
CA LEU A 393 36.36 0.73 -7.15
C LEU A 393 37.50 1.76 -7.41
N ASP A 394 38.07 1.74 -8.61
CA ASP A 394 39.12 2.68 -8.99
C ASP A 394 38.58 4.13 -9.02
N ALA A 395 37.45 4.36 -9.65
CA ALA A 395 36.80 5.67 -9.70
C ALA A 395 36.41 6.19 -8.30
N LEU A 396 35.95 5.33 -7.41
CA LEU A 396 35.64 5.68 -6.02
C LEU A 396 36.92 6.18 -5.29
N ASN A 397 38.04 5.55 -5.48
CA ASN A 397 39.30 5.93 -4.82
C ASN A 397 40.11 7.02 -5.57
N THR A 398 39.85 7.26 -6.85
CA THR A 398 40.59 8.28 -7.63
C THR A 398 39.82 9.55 -7.85
N GLN A 399 38.46 9.48 -7.91
CA GLN A 399 37.62 10.65 -8.18
C GLN A 399 36.81 11.10 -6.96
N ILE A 400 36.26 10.15 -6.18
CA ILE A 400 35.39 10.47 -5.05
C ILE A 400 36.17 10.69 -3.75
N ASP A 401 37.17 9.86 -3.48
CA ASP A 401 38.02 9.96 -2.27
C ASP A 401 39.52 9.89 -2.60
N PRO A 402 40.04 10.79 -3.44
CA PRO A 402 41.41 10.69 -3.98
C PRO A 402 42.52 10.80 -2.91
N VAL A 403 42.25 11.50 -1.82
CA VAL A 403 43.21 11.76 -0.75
C VAL A 403 43.29 10.60 0.23
N LYS A 404 42.12 10.11 0.72
CA LYS A 404 42.07 9.11 1.79
C LYS A 404 41.91 7.69 1.28
N LYS A 405 41.40 7.48 0.07
CA LYS A 405 41.22 6.17 -0.60
C LYS A 405 40.61 5.12 0.30
N ARG A 406 39.43 5.47 0.89
CA ARG A 406 38.78 4.68 1.94
C ARG A 406 37.86 3.58 1.42
N PHE A 407 37.80 3.34 0.10
CA PHE A 407 36.97 2.28 -0.46
C PHE A 407 37.76 1.01 -0.65
N ARG A 408 37.21 -0.12 -0.23
CA ARG A 408 37.78 -1.46 -0.38
C ARG A 408 36.75 -2.40 -1.00
N LEU A 409 37.22 -3.42 -1.70
CA LEU A 409 36.37 -4.50 -2.17
C LEU A 409 36.09 -5.44 -1.00
N ALA A 410 34.84 -5.57 -0.61
CA ALA A 410 34.40 -6.55 0.39
C ALA A 410 34.02 -7.88 -0.28
N LEU A 411 33.21 -7.86 -1.33
CA LEU A 411 32.81 -9.03 -2.11
C LEU A 411 32.71 -8.65 -3.59
N ALA A 412 33.09 -9.59 -4.48
CA ALA A 412 32.74 -9.52 -5.90
C ALA A 412 31.77 -10.67 -6.23
N PHE A 413 30.80 -10.42 -7.09
CA PHE A 413 29.73 -11.36 -7.38
C PHE A 413 29.12 -11.16 -8.76
N ASP A 414 28.44 -12.17 -9.24
CA ASP A 414 27.56 -12.11 -10.40
C ASP A 414 26.11 -12.33 -10.01
N VAL A 415 25.19 -11.83 -10.83
CA VAL A 415 23.76 -12.10 -10.74
C VAL A 415 23.40 -13.18 -11.74
N VAL A 416 22.88 -14.28 -11.24
CA VAL A 416 22.55 -15.47 -12.03
C VAL A 416 21.14 -15.96 -11.70
N PRO A 417 20.50 -16.79 -12.55
CA PRO A 417 19.26 -17.46 -12.20
C PRO A 417 19.39 -18.30 -10.93
N LYS A 418 18.33 -18.37 -10.12
CA LYS A 418 18.27 -19.27 -8.97
C LYS A 418 18.38 -20.73 -9.41
N PRO A 419 18.86 -21.64 -8.54
CA PRO A 419 18.98 -23.05 -8.87
C PRO A 419 17.69 -23.63 -9.42
N GLY A 420 17.79 -24.37 -10.53
CA GLY A 420 16.65 -25.00 -11.21
C GLY A 420 15.91 -24.12 -12.22
N ILE A 421 16.27 -22.85 -12.37
CA ILE A 421 15.68 -21.95 -13.38
C ILE A 421 16.65 -21.84 -14.55
N LYS A 422 16.15 -22.12 -15.76
CA LYS A 422 16.95 -21.96 -17.00
C LYS A 422 16.77 -20.57 -17.61
N ASP A 423 15.53 -20.13 -17.73
CA ASP A 423 15.15 -18.86 -18.37
C ASP A 423 14.35 -18.01 -17.37
N PRO A 424 15.01 -17.12 -16.60
CA PRO A 424 14.32 -16.32 -15.59
C PRO A 424 13.41 -15.28 -16.26
N VAL A 425 12.16 -15.27 -15.84
CA VAL A 425 11.14 -14.32 -16.30
C VAL A 425 11.04 -13.13 -15.34
N GLY A 426 11.24 -13.36 -14.05
CA GLY A 426 11.11 -12.35 -13.00
C GLY A 426 12.43 -12.05 -12.26
N LEU A 427 12.50 -10.86 -11.66
CA LEU A 427 13.65 -10.48 -10.83
C LEU A 427 13.80 -11.34 -9.57
N ASP A 428 12.69 -11.88 -9.07
CA ASP A 428 12.67 -12.77 -7.91
C ASP A 428 13.25 -14.17 -8.20
N GLU A 429 13.49 -14.48 -9.47
CA GLU A 429 14.15 -15.70 -9.93
C GLU A 429 15.68 -15.56 -10.02
N LEU A 430 16.21 -14.37 -9.72
CA LEU A 430 17.64 -14.07 -9.73
C LEU A 430 18.24 -14.14 -8.33
N THR A 431 19.54 -14.48 -8.28
CA THR A 431 20.32 -14.51 -7.04
C THR A 431 21.77 -14.07 -7.30
N ALA A 432 22.49 -13.72 -6.23
CA ALA A 432 23.91 -13.41 -6.31
C ALA A 432 24.77 -14.66 -5.99
N VAL A 433 25.83 -14.84 -6.74
CA VAL A 433 26.87 -15.86 -6.48
C VAL A 433 28.25 -15.20 -6.42
N LEU A 434 29.08 -15.65 -5.49
CA LEU A 434 30.46 -15.13 -5.38
C LEU A 434 31.25 -15.48 -6.64
N ASN A 435 31.90 -14.47 -7.18
CA ASN A 435 32.86 -14.60 -8.27
C ASN A 435 33.92 -13.52 -8.09
N THR A 436 35.19 -13.90 -7.91
CA THR A 436 36.30 -12.96 -7.73
C THR A 436 36.50 -12.00 -8.91
N ASN A 437 36.05 -12.39 -10.11
CA ASN A 437 36.03 -11.58 -11.32
C ASN A 437 34.61 -11.12 -11.68
N GLY A 438 33.68 -11.15 -10.72
CA GLY A 438 32.28 -10.77 -10.91
C GLY A 438 32.12 -9.33 -11.37
N ILE A 439 31.09 -9.09 -12.16
CA ILE A 439 30.80 -7.76 -12.72
C ILE A 439 30.20 -6.78 -11.70
N TYR A 440 29.70 -7.29 -10.56
CA TYR A 440 29.17 -6.50 -9.45
C TYR A 440 30.04 -6.66 -8.20
N ALA A 441 29.95 -5.68 -7.32
CA ALA A 441 30.70 -5.67 -6.08
C ALA A 441 29.90 -5.07 -4.91
N LEU A 442 30.23 -5.55 -3.73
CA LEU A 442 29.97 -4.89 -2.46
C LEU A 442 31.27 -4.20 -2.03
N PHE A 443 31.23 -2.88 -1.96
CA PHE A 443 32.36 -2.07 -1.48
C PHE A 443 32.17 -1.74 0.00
N GLU A 444 33.28 -1.74 0.74
CA GLU A 444 33.33 -1.20 2.10
C GLU A 444 33.89 0.22 2.06
N PHE A 445 33.14 1.17 2.59
CA PHE A 445 33.57 2.53 2.86
C PHE A 445 34.04 2.64 4.31
N THR A 446 35.35 2.62 4.55
CA THR A 446 35.93 2.64 5.91
C THR A 446 35.80 4.00 6.61
N GLY A 447 35.31 5.03 5.91
CA GLY A 447 35.02 6.36 6.44
C GLY A 447 33.63 6.53 7.04
N ALA A 448 32.80 5.47 7.07
CA ALA A 448 31.50 5.52 7.72
C ALA A 448 31.66 5.65 9.24
N LEU A 449 30.86 6.53 9.87
CA LEU A 449 30.80 6.61 11.33
C LEU A 449 30.19 5.31 11.91
N PRO A 450 30.63 4.87 13.09
CA PRO A 450 29.91 3.83 13.81
C PRO A 450 28.46 4.21 14.06
N ARG A 451 27.59 3.23 14.25
CA ARG A 451 26.17 3.47 14.55
C ARG A 451 25.94 4.24 15.84
N ALA A 452 26.79 4.00 16.84
CA ALA A 452 26.82 4.74 18.08
C ALA A 452 28.26 5.16 18.41
N THR A 453 28.46 6.41 18.81
CA THR A 453 29.79 6.98 19.07
C THR A 453 29.74 8.04 20.18
N LEU A 454 30.76 8.09 21.02
CA LEU A 454 30.97 9.15 22.01
C LEU A 454 31.78 10.31 21.43
N TYR A 455 31.32 11.53 21.66
CA TYR A 455 32.02 12.75 21.26
C TYR A 455 32.34 13.60 22.50
N GLY A 456 33.62 13.82 22.75
CA GLY A 456 34.11 14.79 23.75
C GLY A 456 34.18 16.22 23.21
N ASN A 457 33.94 16.41 21.91
CA ASN A 457 33.90 17.69 21.26
C ASN A 457 32.53 17.88 20.56
N TRP A 458 31.76 18.88 20.98
CA TRP A 458 30.50 19.23 20.37
C TRP A 458 30.32 20.73 20.25
N GLU A 459 29.54 21.13 19.28
CA GLU A 459 29.18 22.52 19.06
C GLU A 459 27.67 22.69 19.16
N VAL A 460 27.23 23.72 19.91
CA VAL A 460 25.81 24.01 20.01
C VAL A 460 25.38 24.83 18.81
N SER A 461 24.47 24.29 18.01
CA SER A 461 23.90 24.94 16.84
C SER A 461 22.38 24.79 16.85
N THR A 462 21.69 25.82 17.29
CA THR A 462 20.21 25.88 17.38
C THR A 462 19.56 26.35 16.09
N ASN A 463 20.35 26.92 15.16
CA ASN A 463 19.86 27.33 13.85
C ASN A 463 20.04 26.23 12.83
N ASP A 464 18.91 25.71 12.35
CA ASP A 464 18.87 24.60 11.40
C ASP A 464 19.63 24.86 10.09
N SER A 465 19.51 26.08 9.55
CA SER A 465 20.23 26.46 8.32
C SER A 465 21.74 26.55 8.54
N ALA A 466 22.17 27.05 9.69
CA ALA A 466 23.59 27.11 10.05
C ALA A 466 24.15 25.70 10.27
N ALA A 467 23.41 24.82 10.96
CA ALA A 467 23.81 23.42 11.16
C ALA A 467 23.96 22.66 9.83
N LEU A 468 23.02 22.80 8.90
CA LEU A 468 23.10 22.18 7.58
C LEU A 468 24.29 22.71 6.76
N LYS A 469 24.52 24.03 6.81
CA LYS A 469 25.67 24.66 6.15
C LYS A 469 26.99 24.16 6.73
N GLU A 470 27.09 24.03 8.05
CA GLU A 470 28.27 23.51 8.72
C GLU A 470 28.52 22.04 8.34
N LEU A 471 27.48 21.18 8.41
CA LEU A 471 27.55 19.76 8.03
C LEU A 471 27.99 19.55 6.58
N SER A 472 27.61 20.43 5.67
CA SER A 472 28.00 20.38 4.26
C SER A 472 29.33 21.07 3.95
N SER A 473 29.91 21.79 4.91
CA SER A 473 31.19 22.49 4.76
C SER A 473 32.34 21.51 4.55
N PRO A 474 33.28 21.77 3.62
CA PRO A 474 34.48 20.93 3.46
C PRO A 474 35.31 20.78 4.74
N GLY A 475 35.36 21.80 5.57
CA GLY A 475 36.13 21.82 6.82
C GLY A 475 35.48 21.06 7.99
N PHE A 476 34.24 20.66 7.90
CA PHE A 476 33.60 19.86 8.94
C PHE A 476 34.11 18.42 8.93
N ASP A 477 34.64 17.94 10.06
CA ASP A 477 35.02 16.54 10.22
C ASP A 477 34.04 15.80 11.14
N PRO A 478 33.18 14.91 10.59
CA PRO A 478 32.20 14.19 11.37
C PRO A 478 32.80 13.17 12.35
N HIS A 479 34.09 12.84 12.25
CA HIS A 479 34.78 11.96 13.20
C HIS A 479 35.29 12.69 14.43
N SER A 480 35.44 14.01 14.36
CA SER A 480 36.01 14.81 15.44
C SER A 480 34.98 15.63 16.22
N LYS A 481 33.87 16.00 15.59
CA LYS A 481 32.88 16.94 16.15
C LYS A 481 31.46 16.51 15.84
N VAL A 482 30.55 16.73 16.82
CA VAL A 482 29.09 16.57 16.63
C VAL A 482 28.39 17.91 16.89
N LEU A 483 27.38 18.24 16.08
CA LEU A 483 26.51 19.40 16.30
C LEU A 483 25.33 19.01 17.19
N VAL A 484 24.99 19.85 18.17
CA VAL A 484 23.89 19.62 19.10
C VAL A 484 22.92 20.80 19.08
N ALA A 485 21.65 20.56 18.85
CA ALA A 485 20.64 21.61 18.78
C ALA A 485 20.04 21.96 20.16
N ASP A 486 20.86 21.99 21.22
CA ASP A 486 20.39 22.25 22.58
C ASP A 486 21.40 23.07 23.38
N THR A 487 20.95 24.21 23.88
CA THR A 487 21.77 25.13 24.70
C THR A 487 21.95 24.67 26.15
N ALA A 488 21.16 23.68 26.61
CA ALA A 488 21.25 23.16 27.98
C ALA A 488 22.42 22.20 28.18
N VAL A 489 23.07 21.75 27.09
CA VAL A 489 24.26 20.91 27.18
C VAL A 489 25.44 21.78 27.58
N PRO A 490 26.16 21.43 28.66
CA PRO A 490 27.36 22.18 29.07
C PRO A 490 28.37 22.32 27.94
N ALA A 491 29.07 23.43 27.84
CA ALA A 491 30.15 23.54 26.85
C ALA A 491 31.26 22.52 27.13
N PRO A 492 31.90 21.95 26.10
CA PRO A 492 32.98 21.00 26.28
C PRO A 492 34.15 21.64 27.02
N LYS A 493 34.67 20.98 28.05
CA LYS A 493 35.79 21.48 28.86
C LYS A 493 37.14 21.40 28.16
N ALA A 494 37.29 20.50 27.22
CA ALA A 494 38.48 20.33 26.37
C ALA A 494 38.07 19.61 25.09
N SER A 495 38.71 19.94 23.98
CA SER A 495 38.52 19.22 22.72
C SER A 495 39.28 17.87 22.78
N VAL A 496 38.57 16.77 23.00
CA VAL A 496 39.14 15.42 23.01
C VAL A 496 38.68 14.72 21.73
N PRO A 497 39.58 14.10 20.96
CA PRO A 497 39.21 13.31 19.80
C PRO A 497 38.23 12.19 20.19
N ALA A 498 37.30 11.84 19.31
CA ALA A 498 36.30 10.80 19.58
C ALA A 498 36.90 9.44 19.98
N GLN A 499 38.08 9.10 19.45
CA GLN A 499 38.81 7.88 19.79
C GLN A 499 39.27 7.81 21.26
N GLY A 500 39.40 8.95 21.96
CA GLY A 500 39.78 9.02 23.37
C GLY A 500 38.59 9.20 24.34
N CYS A 501 37.36 9.23 23.84
CA CYS A 501 36.20 9.54 24.68
C CYS A 501 35.62 8.31 25.39
N GLY A 502 35.98 7.09 24.97
CA GLY A 502 35.47 5.86 25.52
C GLY A 502 34.89 4.89 24.48
N THR A 503 34.13 3.92 24.94
CA THR A 503 33.54 2.86 24.08
C THR A 503 32.03 2.83 24.21
N VAL A 504 31.35 2.36 23.14
CA VAL A 504 29.91 2.12 23.11
C VAL A 504 29.64 0.77 22.46
N GLU A 505 28.81 -0.03 23.09
CA GLU A 505 28.41 -1.33 22.59
C GLU A 505 26.87 -1.47 22.62
N PHE A 506 26.30 -2.14 21.62
CA PHE A 506 24.88 -2.50 21.62
C PHE A 506 24.67 -3.69 22.55
N ALA A 507 23.85 -3.50 23.59
CA ALA A 507 23.34 -4.60 24.41
C ALA A 507 22.11 -5.25 23.73
N SER A 508 21.26 -4.43 23.10
CA SER A 508 20.14 -4.89 22.27
C SER A 508 19.73 -3.81 21.27
N TYR A 509 19.18 -4.24 20.13
CA TYR A 509 18.62 -3.35 19.13
C TYR A 509 17.30 -3.93 18.62
N ALA A 510 16.22 -3.20 18.85
CA ALA A 510 14.90 -3.48 18.33
C ALA A 510 14.29 -2.19 17.73
N PRO A 511 13.29 -2.25 16.86
CA PRO A 511 12.75 -1.07 16.19
C PRO A 511 12.23 0.04 17.11
N LYS A 512 11.83 -0.31 18.34
CA LYS A 512 11.30 0.64 19.35
C LYS A 512 12.14 0.77 20.61
N ASP A 513 13.12 -0.12 20.78
CA ASP A 513 13.96 -0.17 21.97
C ASP A 513 15.41 -0.42 21.58
N VAL A 514 16.30 0.51 21.95
CA VAL A 514 17.74 0.38 21.73
C VAL A 514 18.44 0.53 23.06
N VAL A 515 19.22 -0.46 23.44
CA VAL A 515 19.99 -0.46 24.69
C VAL A 515 21.48 -0.48 24.38
N LEU A 516 22.18 0.51 24.91
CA LEU A 516 23.61 0.69 24.74
C LEU A 516 24.31 0.60 26.09
N LYS A 517 25.51 0.04 26.10
CA LYS A 517 26.49 0.14 27.18
C LYS A 517 27.54 1.13 26.73
N ALA A 518 27.65 2.27 27.42
CA ALA A 518 28.61 3.30 27.12
C ALA A 518 29.60 3.45 28.28
N ASN A 519 30.89 3.47 27.99
CA ASN A 519 31.92 3.78 28.98
C ASN A 519 32.59 5.08 28.57
N ALA A 520 32.13 6.19 29.15
CA ALA A 520 32.63 7.52 28.85
C ALA A 520 33.82 7.85 29.76
N GLN A 521 34.97 8.17 29.18
CA GLN A 521 36.18 8.56 29.92
C GLN A 521 36.16 10.05 30.27
N VAL A 522 35.44 10.85 29.51
CA VAL A 522 35.26 12.29 29.67
C VAL A 522 33.77 12.63 29.53
N PRO A 523 33.33 13.83 29.96
CA PRO A 523 32.00 14.28 29.59
C PRO A 523 31.82 14.20 28.08
N ALA A 524 30.75 13.54 27.61
CA ALA A 524 30.60 13.25 26.18
C ALA A 524 29.15 13.33 25.74
N VAL A 525 28.95 13.59 24.45
CA VAL A 525 27.69 13.40 23.76
C VAL A 525 27.73 12.03 23.08
N LEU A 526 26.87 11.14 23.50
CA LEU A 526 26.62 9.88 22.79
C LEU A 526 25.71 10.18 21.61
N LEU A 527 26.25 10.02 20.40
CA LEU A 527 25.48 10.08 19.16
C LEU A 527 25.03 8.66 18.80
N LEU A 528 23.72 8.50 18.62
CA LEU A 528 23.15 7.35 17.94
C LEU A 528 22.73 7.77 16.53
N ASN A 529 23.36 7.18 15.53
CA ASN A 529 23.19 7.49 14.10
C ASN A 529 21.85 7.02 13.56
N ASP A 530 20.80 7.28 14.35
CA ASP A 530 19.41 7.05 14.02
C ASP A 530 18.64 8.37 14.04
N ARG A 531 17.57 8.40 13.28
CA ARG A 531 16.78 9.60 13.13
C ARG A 531 16.19 10.07 14.45
N TYR A 532 16.29 11.37 14.71
CA TYR A 532 15.62 12.06 15.78
C TYR A 532 14.09 12.12 15.52
N ASP A 533 13.31 11.87 16.56
CA ASP A 533 11.87 12.12 16.60
C ASP A 533 11.47 12.41 18.05
N ASP A 534 10.57 13.35 18.27
CA ASP A 534 10.11 13.80 19.60
C ASP A 534 9.42 12.69 20.41
N ASN A 535 9.02 11.59 19.76
CA ASN A 535 8.43 10.44 20.43
C ASN A 535 9.46 9.46 21.01
N TRP A 536 10.75 9.68 20.77
CA TRP A 536 11.79 8.92 21.46
C TRP A 536 12.03 9.49 22.86
N ARG A 537 12.23 8.63 23.79
CA ARG A 537 12.66 8.93 25.16
C ARG A 537 14.01 8.26 25.40
N VAL A 538 14.82 8.85 26.25
CA VAL A 538 16.11 8.27 26.64
C VAL A 538 16.20 8.24 28.15
N THR A 539 16.73 7.14 28.68
CA THR A 539 17.12 6.99 30.08
C THR A 539 18.59 6.63 30.17
N VAL A 540 19.26 7.16 31.17
CA VAL A 540 20.64 6.82 31.54
C VAL A 540 20.62 6.26 32.94
N ASP A 541 21.05 5.03 33.11
CA ASP A 541 21.03 4.28 34.39
C ASP A 541 19.62 4.26 35.03
N GLY A 542 18.59 4.14 34.18
CA GLY A 542 17.18 4.11 34.60
C GLY A 542 16.58 5.49 34.92
N LYS A 543 17.35 6.58 34.83
CA LYS A 543 16.84 7.96 35.04
C LYS A 543 16.54 8.61 33.71
N PRO A 544 15.39 9.29 33.58
CA PRO A 544 15.06 10.04 32.37
C PRO A 544 16.11 11.13 32.12
N GLU A 545 16.59 11.19 30.89
CA GLU A 545 17.50 12.23 30.41
C GLU A 545 16.93 12.94 29.18
N LYS A 546 17.52 14.07 28.83
CA LYS A 546 17.08 14.86 27.70
C LYS A 546 17.56 14.23 26.40
N LEU A 547 16.62 13.89 25.50
CA LEU A 547 16.94 13.49 24.14
C LEU A 547 17.48 14.67 23.36
N LEU A 548 18.69 14.54 22.81
CA LEU A 548 19.35 15.56 22.01
C LEU A 548 19.11 15.33 20.53
N ARG A 549 18.86 16.42 19.79
CA ARG A 549 18.93 16.40 18.32
C ARG A 549 20.37 16.73 17.92
N CYS A 550 21.01 15.77 17.29
CA CYS A 550 22.41 15.84 16.89
C CYS A 550 22.53 15.84 15.36
N ASN A 551 23.58 16.49 14.83
CA ASN A 551 23.85 16.56 13.38
C ASN A 551 22.58 16.81 12.56
N TYR A 552 21.74 17.73 13.03
CA TYR A 552 20.48 18.15 12.45
C TYR A 552 19.36 17.09 12.48
N ILE A 553 19.63 15.83 12.11
CA ILE A 553 18.60 14.80 11.89
C ILE A 553 18.77 13.57 12.80
N MET A 554 19.85 13.48 13.57
CA MET A 554 20.18 12.30 14.39
C MET A 554 19.83 12.55 15.86
N ARG A 555 19.86 11.50 16.68
CA ARG A 555 19.57 11.58 18.11
C ARG A 555 20.79 11.27 18.96
N GLY A 556 20.81 11.80 20.16
CA GLY A 556 21.87 11.54 21.11
C GLY A 556 21.45 11.83 22.55
N VAL A 557 22.39 11.69 23.48
CA VAL A 557 22.24 12.01 24.89
C VAL A 557 23.58 12.47 25.47
N TYR A 558 23.55 13.37 26.43
CA TYR A 558 24.73 13.81 27.16
C TYR A 558 25.05 12.83 28.30
N LEU A 559 26.31 12.46 28.44
CA LEU A 559 26.81 11.55 29.47
C LEU A 559 27.93 12.20 30.29
N GLN A 560 27.91 11.96 31.61
CA GLN A 560 29.04 12.20 32.48
C GLN A 560 30.11 11.10 32.32
N PRO A 561 31.34 11.30 32.81
CA PRO A 561 32.33 10.21 32.84
C PRO A 561 31.83 9.03 33.68
N GLY A 562 32.02 7.83 33.17
CA GLY A 562 31.61 6.60 33.83
C GLY A 562 31.04 5.54 32.88
N SER A 563 30.68 4.41 33.45
CA SER A 563 29.97 3.34 32.72
C SER A 563 28.47 3.54 32.89
N HIS A 564 27.78 3.64 31.76
CA HIS A 564 26.35 3.93 31.71
C HIS A 564 25.59 2.90 30.89
N ARG A 565 24.36 2.61 31.32
CA ARG A 565 23.35 1.91 30.54
C ARG A 565 22.39 2.95 29.97
N VAL A 566 22.42 3.11 28.67
CA VAL A 566 21.61 4.07 27.93
C VAL A 566 20.50 3.35 27.19
N GLU A 567 19.26 3.72 27.42
CA GLU A 567 18.09 3.10 26.79
C GLU A 567 17.30 4.15 26.02
N PHE A 568 17.13 3.93 24.72
CA PHE A 568 16.25 4.72 23.87
C PHE A 568 14.97 3.95 23.62
N GLN A 569 13.83 4.52 23.97
CA GLN A 569 12.51 3.92 23.79
C GLN A 569 11.60 4.80 22.94
N PHE A 570 10.97 4.22 21.92
CA PHE A 570 9.99 4.91 21.09
C PHE A 570 8.60 4.83 21.73
N ALA A 571 8.10 5.96 22.19
CA ALA A 571 6.84 6.09 22.93
C ALA A 571 5.88 7.08 22.22
N PRO A 572 5.32 6.69 21.05
CA PRO A 572 4.40 7.57 20.34
C PRO A 572 3.11 7.78 21.13
N PRO A 573 2.41 8.90 20.94
CA PRO A 573 1.16 9.17 21.62
C PRO A 573 0.09 8.14 21.24
N VAL A 574 -0.54 7.53 22.24
CA VAL A 574 -1.53 6.45 22.07
C VAL A 574 -2.99 6.90 22.14
N HIS A 575 -3.24 8.21 22.27
CA HIS A 575 -4.62 8.72 22.36
C HIS A 575 -5.50 8.36 21.16
N THR A 576 -4.94 8.30 19.95
CA THR A 576 -5.66 7.85 18.75
C THR A 576 -6.07 6.37 18.84
N LEU A 577 -5.25 5.54 19.49
CA LEU A 577 -5.60 4.14 19.79
C LEU A 577 -6.79 4.08 20.75
N TYR A 578 -6.79 4.90 21.80
CA TYR A 578 -7.91 4.94 22.76
C TYR A 578 -9.22 5.36 22.10
N VAL A 579 -9.20 6.32 21.15
CA VAL A 579 -10.38 6.66 20.36
C VAL A 579 -10.89 5.46 19.56
N SER A 580 -9.99 4.73 18.91
CA SER A 580 -10.35 3.52 18.14
C SER A 580 -10.90 2.41 19.04
N LEU A 581 -10.30 2.19 20.21
CA LEU A 581 -10.78 1.20 21.18
C LEU A 581 -12.14 1.59 21.77
N ALA A 582 -12.37 2.87 22.06
CA ALA A 582 -13.65 3.37 22.51
C ALA A 582 -14.75 3.19 21.44
N ALA A 583 -14.43 3.45 20.17
CA ALA A 583 -15.35 3.21 19.06
C ALA A 583 -15.68 1.71 18.91
N LEU A 584 -14.69 0.84 19.05
CA LEU A 584 -14.89 -0.61 19.02
C LEU A 584 -15.76 -1.09 20.19
N ALA A 585 -15.48 -0.63 21.41
CA ALA A 585 -16.27 -0.96 22.60
C ALA A 585 -17.73 -0.50 22.43
N MET A 586 -17.93 0.71 21.90
CA MET A 586 -19.28 1.23 21.60
C MET A 586 -19.99 0.36 20.55
N ALA A 587 -19.30 -0.08 19.50
CA ALA A 587 -19.86 -0.97 18.49
C ALA A 587 -20.26 -2.32 19.09
N VAL A 588 -19.45 -2.91 19.96
CA VAL A 588 -19.77 -4.16 20.67
C VAL A 588 -20.98 -3.99 21.59
N LEU A 589 -21.05 -2.89 22.34
CA LEU A 589 -22.22 -2.59 23.19
C LEU A 589 -23.50 -2.41 22.37
N MET A 590 -23.42 -1.75 21.23
CA MET A 590 -24.57 -1.58 20.32
C MET A 590 -25.02 -2.93 19.73
N LEU A 591 -24.08 -3.79 19.35
CA LEU A 591 -24.38 -5.15 18.88
C LEU A 591 -25.04 -5.99 19.99
N GLY A 592 -24.51 -5.92 21.22
CA GLY A 592 -25.10 -6.56 22.40
C GLY A 592 -26.54 -6.07 22.66
N TYR A 593 -26.74 -4.77 22.65
CA TYR A 593 -28.09 -4.19 22.78
C TYR A 593 -29.06 -4.68 21.69
N LEU A 594 -28.63 -4.74 20.45
CA LEU A 594 -29.46 -5.25 19.35
C LEU A 594 -29.73 -6.75 19.49
N ALA A 595 -28.80 -7.54 19.99
CA ALA A 595 -28.98 -8.98 20.22
C ALA A 595 -29.99 -9.24 21.35
N ILE A 596 -29.91 -8.52 22.46
CA ILE A 596 -30.84 -8.64 23.61
C ILE A 596 -32.23 -8.16 23.22
N GLY A 597 -32.38 -7.08 22.47
CA GLY A 597 -33.64 -6.54 22.02
C GLY A 597 -34.45 -7.45 21.07
N ARG A 598 -33.83 -8.51 20.51
CA ARG A 598 -34.54 -9.54 19.73
C ARG A 598 -35.33 -10.54 20.57
N GLY A 599 -35.08 -10.61 21.89
CA GLY A 599 -35.76 -11.56 22.78
C GLY A 599 -37.22 -11.19 23.19
N SER A 600 -37.70 -10.00 22.89
CA SER A 600 -39.03 -9.52 23.28
C SER A 600 -39.98 -9.33 22.08
N GLN A 601 -40.19 -10.38 21.29
CA GLN A 601 -41.38 -10.38 20.42
C GLN A 601 -42.62 -10.70 21.30
N PRO A 602 -43.67 -9.88 21.27
CA PRO A 602 -44.93 -10.24 21.93
C PRO A 602 -45.45 -11.52 21.27
N LYS A 603 -45.71 -12.55 22.07
CA LYS A 603 -46.48 -13.72 21.63
C LYS A 603 -47.78 -13.23 21.03
N ALA A 604 -48.05 -13.63 19.77
CA ALA A 604 -49.34 -13.41 19.15
C ALA A 604 -50.46 -13.93 20.07
N PRO A 605 -51.59 -13.20 20.26
CA PRO A 605 -52.70 -13.69 21.07
C PRO A 605 -53.21 -14.99 20.44
N SER A 606 -53.22 -16.05 21.24
CA SER A 606 -53.85 -17.31 20.87
C SER A 606 -55.34 -17.05 20.60
N SER A 607 -55.79 -17.21 19.36
CA SER A 607 -57.21 -17.26 19.04
C SER A 607 -57.79 -18.51 19.70
N LYS A 608 -58.48 -18.32 20.82
CA LYS A 608 -59.39 -19.32 21.36
C LYS A 608 -60.66 -19.32 20.56
N SER A 609 -61.09 -20.53 20.21
CA SER A 609 -62.34 -21.09 19.69
C SER A 609 -62.63 -20.86 18.25
#